data_a49c113754f4678b30ce03c8bac60115
#
_entry.id   a49c113754f4678b30ce03c8bac60115
#
_cell.length_a   1.000
_cell.length_b   1.000
_cell.length_c   1.000
_cell.angle_alpha   90.00
_cell.angle_beta   90.00
_cell.angle_gamma   90.00
#
_symmetry.space_group_name_H-M   'P 1'
#
loop_
_entity.id
_entity.type
_entity.pdbx_description
1 polymer ?
#
loop_
_entity_poly.entity_id
_entity_poly.type
_entity_poly.pdbx_seq_one_letter_code
_entity_poly.pdbx_strand_id
1 'polypeptide(L)'
;MDITLIILIVGWIFVVIWIPLVIATNQKTHPRALFVLFFAEMWERFSYYGMRALLTLYMAKVLFEGMADAETQAIGIYGAYTSMVYLFPVIGGLIADRIFGFRKAILWGGLLMMIGHFTLALEGMMFEGNITLFFLSLALIIVGNGYFKPNISSFLGEFYERNDPRKDGAFTIFYMGVNIGAFLSTLTCGYVGEQVSWHLGFGLAG
;
A
#
# COMPACT_ATOMS: atom_id res chain seq x y z
N MET A 1 0.76 23.80 -18.11
CA MET A 1 1.16 22.72 -17.17
C MET A 1 -0.14 22.12 -16.67
N ASP A 2 -0.29 20.80 -16.72
CA ASP A 2 -1.51 20.14 -16.28
C ASP A 2 -1.72 20.39 -14.77
N ILE A 3 -2.98 20.68 -14.39
CA ILE A 3 -3.33 20.99 -12.99
C ILE A 3 -3.01 19.80 -12.07
N THR A 4 -3.16 18.57 -12.58
CA THR A 4 -2.83 17.34 -11.86
C THR A 4 -1.34 17.28 -11.53
N LEU A 5 -0.49 17.64 -12.49
CA LEU A 5 0.96 17.67 -12.29
C LEU A 5 1.36 18.75 -11.27
N ILE A 6 0.68 19.90 -11.26
CA ILE A 6 0.93 20.96 -10.26
C ILE A 6 0.58 20.43 -8.85
N ILE A 7 -0.59 19.81 -8.69
CA ILE A 7 -1.04 19.25 -7.40
C ILE A 7 -0.07 18.17 -6.92
N LEU A 8 0.40 17.31 -7.84
CA LEU A 8 1.38 16.26 -7.53
C LEU A 8 2.69 16.86 -7.03
N ILE A 9 3.26 17.84 -7.75
CA ILE A 9 4.52 18.49 -7.36
C ILE A 9 4.37 19.20 -6.02
N VAL A 10 3.31 19.97 -5.82
CA VAL A 10 3.03 20.68 -4.56
C VAL A 10 2.84 19.68 -3.41
N GLY A 11 2.12 18.57 -3.64
CA GLY A 11 1.94 17.53 -2.65
C GLY A 11 3.27 16.89 -2.21
N TRP A 12 4.15 16.57 -3.15
CA TRP A 12 5.47 16.03 -2.82
C TRP A 12 6.37 17.05 -2.10
N ILE A 13 6.39 18.31 -2.54
CA ILE A 13 7.14 19.39 -1.86
C ILE A 13 6.65 19.53 -0.41
N PHE A 14 5.33 19.57 -0.22
CA PHE A 14 4.75 19.63 1.13
C PHE A 14 5.23 18.48 2.00
N VAL A 15 5.17 17.25 1.53
CA VAL A 15 5.52 16.06 2.30
C VAL A 15 7.01 16.01 2.62
N VAL A 16 7.88 16.36 1.65
CA VAL A 16 9.34 16.41 1.84
C VAL A 16 9.75 17.44 2.90
N ILE A 17 9.00 18.55 3.05
CA ILE A 17 9.25 19.55 4.09
C ILE A 17 8.61 19.14 5.42
N TRP A 18 7.37 18.68 5.36
CA TRP A 18 6.55 18.45 6.55
C TRP A 18 6.99 17.22 7.37
N ILE A 19 7.32 16.10 6.72
CA ILE A 19 7.74 14.87 7.43
C ILE A 19 8.99 15.11 8.30
N PRO A 20 10.11 15.69 7.80
CA PRO A 20 11.26 16.01 8.63
C PRO A 20 10.92 16.93 9.81
N LEU A 21 10.00 17.90 9.61
CA LEU A 21 9.55 18.78 10.67
C LEU A 21 8.82 18.01 11.78
N VAL A 22 7.91 17.11 11.42
CA VAL A 22 7.19 16.26 12.38
C VAL A 22 8.17 15.37 13.15
N ILE A 23 9.15 14.77 12.46
CA ILE A 23 10.18 13.95 13.12
C ILE A 23 11.01 14.80 14.08
N ALA A 24 11.52 15.94 13.63
CA ALA A 24 12.37 16.81 14.42
C ALA A 24 11.69 17.30 15.70
N THR A 25 10.39 17.61 15.63
CA THR A 25 9.61 18.10 16.77
C THR A 25 9.23 17.00 17.75
N ASN A 26 9.08 15.74 17.28
CA ASN A 26 8.55 14.64 18.08
C ASN A 26 9.60 13.56 18.48
N GLN A 27 10.80 13.57 17.88
CA GLN A 27 11.83 12.54 18.13
C GLN A 27 12.35 12.45 19.57
N LYS A 28 12.20 13.52 20.36
CA LYS A 28 12.59 13.52 21.80
C LYS A 28 11.49 12.96 22.70
N THR A 29 10.25 12.95 22.22
CA THR A 29 9.06 12.55 23.00
C THR A 29 8.69 11.09 22.72
N HIS A 30 8.91 10.62 21.49
CA HIS A 30 8.49 9.30 21.04
C HIS A 30 9.68 8.38 20.70
N PRO A 31 9.52 7.05 20.84
CA PRO A 31 10.55 6.09 20.46
C PRO A 31 10.81 6.11 18.96
N ARG A 32 12.04 5.82 18.55
CA ARG A 32 12.42 5.74 17.12
C ARG A 32 11.56 4.76 16.31
N ALA A 33 11.05 3.73 16.99
CA ALA A 33 10.16 2.74 16.36
C ALA A 33 8.91 3.38 15.74
N LEU A 34 8.33 4.42 16.35
CA LEU A 34 7.19 5.15 15.78
C LEU A 34 7.49 5.64 14.36
N PHE A 35 8.63 6.28 14.16
CA PHE A 35 8.97 6.85 12.84
C PHE A 35 9.29 5.77 11.80
N VAL A 36 9.91 4.67 12.21
CA VAL A 36 10.14 3.51 11.33
C VAL A 36 8.81 2.90 10.89
N LEU A 37 7.88 2.69 11.84
CA LEU A 37 6.56 2.13 11.54
C LEU A 37 5.69 3.12 10.76
N PHE A 38 5.80 4.43 11.03
CA PHE A 38 5.17 5.49 10.22
C PHE A 38 5.58 5.39 8.75
N PHE A 39 6.89 5.29 8.46
CA PHE A 39 7.35 5.15 7.09
C PHE A 39 6.94 3.82 6.47
N ALA A 40 7.02 2.72 7.21
CA ALA A 40 6.61 1.41 6.72
C ALA A 40 5.11 1.40 6.33
N GLU A 41 4.25 1.98 7.17
CA GLU A 41 2.82 2.10 6.87
C GLU A 41 2.56 3.09 5.73
N MET A 42 3.24 4.23 5.72
CA MET A 42 3.09 5.24 4.65
C MET A 42 3.40 4.63 3.28
N TRP A 43 4.51 3.89 3.15
CA TRP A 43 4.89 3.26 1.90
C TRP A 43 3.98 2.08 1.54
N GLU A 44 3.53 1.30 2.52
CA GLU A 44 2.55 0.26 2.28
C GLU A 44 1.22 0.85 1.77
N ARG A 45 0.74 1.94 2.39
CA ARG A 45 -0.44 2.65 1.87
C ARG A 45 -0.21 3.23 0.48
N PHE A 46 0.97 3.78 0.23
CA PHE A 46 1.35 4.22 -1.11
C PHE A 46 1.26 3.09 -2.13
N SER A 47 1.85 1.94 -1.83
CA SER A 47 1.77 0.73 -2.66
C SER A 47 0.34 0.30 -2.92
N TYR A 48 -0.44 0.11 -1.87
CA TYR A 48 -1.80 -0.41 -1.95
C TYR A 48 -2.73 0.51 -2.74
N TYR A 49 -2.79 1.79 -2.40
CA TYR A 49 -3.69 2.74 -3.06
C TYR A 49 -3.21 3.11 -4.48
N GLY A 50 -1.90 3.13 -4.70
CA GLY A 50 -1.33 3.36 -6.03
C GLY A 50 -1.69 2.26 -7.02
N MET A 51 -1.49 1.01 -6.63
CA MET A 51 -1.91 -0.14 -7.44
C MET A 51 -3.43 -0.15 -7.64
N ARG A 52 -4.18 0.07 -6.56
CA ARG A 52 -5.65 0.05 -6.59
C ARG A 52 -6.25 1.08 -7.55
N ALA A 53 -5.65 2.27 -7.66
CA ALA A 53 -6.10 3.32 -8.58
C ALA A 53 -6.07 2.87 -10.06
N LEU A 54 -5.12 2.01 -10.41
CA LEU A 54 -4.90 1.52 -11.77
C LEU A 54 -5.59 0.18 -12.06
N LEU A 55 -5.83 -0.64 -11.05
CA LEU A 55 -6.19 -2.05 -11.19
C LEU A 55 -7.43 -2.27 -12.06
N THR A 56 -8.53 -1.58 -11.78
CA THR A 56 -9.78 -1.74 -12.53
C THR A 56 -9.64 -1.25 -13.97
N LEU A 57 -8.94 -0.13 -14.16
CA LEU A 57 -8.71 0.45 -15.49
C LEU A 57 -7.83 -0.47 -16.35
N TYR A 58 -6.76 -1.03 -15.77
CA TYR A 58 -5.88 -1.97 -16.44
C TYR A 58 -6.63 -3.24 -16.86
N MET A 59 -7.42 -3.83 -15.95
CA MET A 59 -8.22 -5.00 -16.28
C MET A 59 -9.19 -4.74 -17.43
N ALA A 60 -9.90 -3.61 -17.40
CA ALA A 60 -10.90 -3.31 -18.43
C ALA A 60 -10.28 -2.95 -19.79
N LYS A 61 -9.15 -2.22 -19.80
CA LYS A 61 -8.56 -1.67 -21.02
C LYS A 61 -7.47 -2.54 -21.66
N VAL A 62 -6.86 -3.46 -20.88
CA VAL A 62 -5.73 -4.28 -21.33
C VAL A 62 -6.04 -5.77 -21.16
N LEU A 63 -6.30 -6.23 -19.91
CA LEU A 63 -6.44 -7.66 -19.64
C LEU A 63 -7.68 -8.29 -20.28
N PHE A 64 -8.78 -7.54 -20.34
CA PHE A 64 -10.07 -7.97 -20.94
C PHE A 64 -10.45 -7.15 -22.17
N GLU A 65 -9.45 -6.57 -22.84
CA GLU A 65 -9.68 -5.80 -24.07
C GLU A 65 -10.46 -6.63 -25.10
N GLY A 66 -11.49 -6.00 -25.71
CA GLY A 66 -12.34 -6.65 -26.72
C GLY A 66 -13.47 -7.53 -26.19
N MET A 67 -13.55 -7.76 -24.87
CA MET A 67 -14.70 -8.47 -24.28
C MET A 67 -15.90 -7.53 -24.10
N ALA A 68 -17.09 -7.98 -24.45
CA ALA A 68 -18.32 -7.17 -24.35
C ALA A 68 -18.66 -6.75 -22.91
N ASP A 69 -18.19 -7.49 -21.92
CA ASP A 69 -18.44 -7.30 -20.49
C ASP A 69 -17.17 -6.98 -19.68
N ALA A 70 -16.10 -6.49 -20.33
CA ALA A 70 -14.79 -6.19 -19.74
C ALA A 70 -14.88 -5.37 -18.44
N GLU A 71 -15.66 -4.31 -18.44
CA GLU A 71 -15.85 -3.45 -17.24
C GLU A 71 -16.55 -4.21 -16.10
N THR A 72 -17.56 -5.00 -16.41
CA THR A 72 -18.30 -5.79 -15.41
C THR A 72 -17.40 -6.84 -14.77
N GLN A 73 -16.58 -7.53 -15.58
CA GLN A 73 -15.59 -8.49 -15.07
C GLN A 73 -14.53 -7.81 -14.21
N ALA A 74 -13.98 -6.68 -14.67
CA ALA A 74 -13.00 -5.90 -13.92
C ALA A 74 -13.53 -5.47 -12.55
N ILE A 75 -14.77 -4.96 -12.48
CA ILE A 75 -15.42 -4.57 -11.23
C ILE A 75 -15.66 -5.79 -10.32
N GLY A 76 -16.08 -6.93 -10.88
CA GLY A 76 -16.29 -8.17 -10.12
C GLY A 76 -14.99 -8.70 -9.49
N ILE A 77 -13.91 -8.74 -10.26
CA ILE A 77 -12.59 -9.17 -9.79
C ILE A 77 -12.05 -8.18 -8.74
N TYR A 78 -12.20 -6.88 -8.98
CA TYR A 78 -11.83 -5.86 -8.01
C TYR A 78 -12.59 -6.01 -6.69
N GLY A 79 -13.88 -6.31 -6.75
CA GLY A 79 -14.70 -6.59 -5.56
C GLY A 79 -14.21 -7.83 -4.81
N ALA A 80 -13.93 -8.92 -5.52
CA ALA A 80 -13.38 -10.14 -4.93
C ALA A 80 -12.01 -9.90 -4.29
N TYR A 81 -11.09 -9.22 -5.00
CA TYR A 81 -9.78 -8.83 -4.50
C TYR A 81 -9.90 -8.01 -3.20
N THR A 82 -10.72 -6.96 -3.21
CA THR A 82 -10.93 -6.10 -2.06
C THR A 82 -11.49 -6.88 -0.87
N SER A 83 -12.46 -7.76 -1.09
CA SER A 83 -13.02 -8.62 -0.05
C SER A 83 -11.96 -9.51 0.59
N MET A 84 -11.07 -10.10 -0.21
CA MET A 84 -9.96 -10.93 0.30
C MET A 84 -8.94 -10.10 1.09
N VAL A 85 -8.62 -8.88 0.65
CA VAL A 85 -7.73 -7.95 1.38
C VAL A 85 -8.28 -7.61 2.77
N TYR A 86 -9.59 -7.58 2.97
CA TYR A 86 -10.20 -7.37 4.29
C TYR A 86 -10.38 -8.65 5.10
N LEU A 87 -10.50 -9.81 4.46
CA LEU A 87 -10.65 -11.10 5.14
C LEU A 87 -9.32 -11.66 5.65
N PHE A 88 -8.27 -11.62 4.82
CA PHE A 88 -6.95 -12.19 5.15
C PHE A 88 -6.28 -11.62 6.41
N PRO A 89 -6.44 -10.34 6.79
CA PRO A 89 -5.94 -9.81 8.06
C PRO A 89 -6.39 -10.60 9.30
N VAL A 90 -7.58 -11.19 9.29
CA VAL A 90 -8.06 -12.02 10.39
C VAL A 90 -7.16 -13.27 10.54
N ILE A 91 -6.85 -13.91 9.42
CA ILE A 91 -5.97 -15.10 9.38
C ILE A 91 -4.55 -14.72 9.71
N GLY A 92 -4.04 -13.64 9.08
CA GLY A 92 -2.67 -13.16 9.26
C GLY A 92 -2.38 -12.70 10.70
N GLY A 93 -3.33 -12.03 11.35
CA GLY A 93 -3.25 -11.66 12.76
C GLY A 93 -3.17 -12.89 13.66
N LEU A 94 -4.05 -13.88 13.48
CA LEU A 94 -4.05 -15.12 14.27
C LEU A 94 -2.74 -15.91 14.12
N ILE A 95 -2.17 -15.97 12.93
CA ILE A 95 -0.88 -16.65 12.68
C ILE A 95 0.27 -15.85 13.32
N ALA A 96 0.24 -14.53 13.22
CA ALA A 96 1.25 -13.68 13.84
C ALA A 96 1.27 -13.85 15.38
N ASP A 97 0.10 -13.79 16.01
CA ASP A 97 -0.03 -13.91 17.47
C ASP A 97 0.48 -15.26 17.99
N ARG A 98 0.27 -16.35 17.24
CA ARG A 98 0.58 -17.71 17.71
C ARG A 98 1.93 -18.26 17.27
N ILE A 99 2.45 -17.80 16.12
CA ILE A 99 3.58 -18.47 15.46
C ILE A 99 4.76 -17.52 15.23
N PHE A 100 4.54 -16.38 14.58
CA PHE A 100 5.63 -15.56 14.06
C PHE A 100 6.00 -14.38 14.97
N GLY A 101 5.06 -13.83 15.72
CA GLY A 101 5.17 -12.53 16.37
C GLY A 101 5.08 -11.36 15.38
N PHE A 102 4.71 -10.18 15.87
CA PHE A 102 4.42 -9.00 15.06
C PHE A 102 5.55 -8.62 14.10
N ARG A 103 6.79 -8.57 14.58
CA ARG A 103 7.93 -8.13 13.78
C ARG A 103 8.15 -8.99 12.54
N LYS A 104 8.10 -10.32 12.68
CA LYS A 104 8.30 -11.23 11.56
C LYS A 104 7.11 -11.18 10.59
N ALA A 105 5.89 -11.10 11.13
CA ALA A 105 4.69 -10.97 10.31
C ALA A 105 4.72 -9.72 9.44
N ILE A 106 5.11 -8.56 9.99
CA ILE A 106 5.26 -7.31 9.25
C ILE A 106 6.33 -7.45 8.15
N LEU A 107 7.50 -8.03 8.46
CA LEU A 107 8.58 -8.20 7.49
C LEU A 107 8.18 -9.14 6.34
N TRP A 108 7.62 -10.31 6.65
CA TRP A 108 7.15 -11.25 5.63
C TRP A 108 5.97 -10.69 4.82
N GLY A 109 5.06 -9.99 5.50
CA GLY A 109 3.96 -9.30 4.83
C GLY A 109 4.44 -8.27 3.83
N GLY A 110 5.38 -7.39 4.23
CA GLY A 110 5.99 -6.40 3.34
C GLY A 110 6.73 -7.03 2.17
N LEU A 111 7.52 -8.09 2.42
CA LEU A 111 8.24 -8.80 1.37
C LEU A 111 7.31 -9.44 0.34
N LEU A 112 6.23 -10.09 0.79
CA LEU A 112 5.24 -10.69 -0.11
C LEU A 112 4.52 -9.64 -0.96
N MET A 113 4.14 -8.50 -0.37
CA MET A 113 3.54 -7.39 -1.12
C MET A 113 4.51 -6.84 -2.15
N MET A 114 5.77 -6.61 -1.78
CA MET A 114 6.79 -6.15 -2.71
C MET A 114 6.95 -7.12 -3.90
N ILE A 115 7.09 -8.41 -3.65
CA ILE A 115 7.17 -9.42 -4.72
C ILE A 115 5.90 -9.39 -5.58
N GLY A 116 4.71 -9.28 -4.97
CA GLY A 116 3.45 -9.19 -5.69
C GLY A 116 3.39 -7.98 -6.64
N HIS A 117 3.78 -6.79 -6.18
CA HIS A 117 3.82 -5.59 -7.03
C HIS A 117 4.84 -5.69 -8.16
N PHE A 118 6.04 -6.22 -7.88
CA PHE A 118 7.03 -6.46 -8.94
C PHE A 118 6.56 -7.51 -9.95
N THR A 119 5.88 -8.57 -9.50
CA THR A 119 5.30 -9.57 -10.41
C THR A 119 4.23 -8.93 -11.30
N LEU A 120 3.41 -8.02 -10.75
CA LEU A 120 2.41 -7.28 -11.52
C LEU A 120 3.05 -6.34 -12.54
N ALA A 121 4.14 -5.65 -12.17
CA ALA A 121 4.88 -4.80 -13.10
C ALA A 121 5.55 -5.64 -14.22
N LEU A 122 6.15 -6.78 -13.88
CA LEU A 122 6.78 -7.69 -14.84
C LEU A 122 5.77 -8.33 -15.78
N GLU A 123 4.57 -8.70 -15.27
CA GLU A 123 3.48 -9.21 -16.10
C GLU A 123 3.22 -8.25 -17.25
N GLY A 124 3.01 -6.99 -16.94
CA GLY A 124 2.74 -6.02 -17.96
C GLY A 124 3.93 -5.67 -18.87
N MET A 125 5.17 -5.70 -18.37
CA MET A 125 6.35 -5.36 -19.18
C MET A 125 6.82 -6.47 -20.11
N MET A 126 6.67 -7.74 -19.72
CA MET A 126 7.28 -8.89 -20.40
C MET A 126 6.28 -9.96 -20.80
N PHE A 127 5.12 -10.01 -20.17
CA PHE A 127 4.14 -11.09 -20.31
C PHE A 127 2.71 -10.53 -20.40
N GLU A 128 2.54 -9.39 -21.06
CA GLU A 128 1.29 -8.64 -21.13
C GLU A 128 0.08 -9.52 -21.44
N GLY A 129 -0.93 -9.43 -20.60
CA GLY A 129 -2.14 -10.25 -20.70
C GLY A 129 -2.00 -11.66 -20.09
N ASN A 130 -0.91 -11.96 -19.37
CA ASN A 130 -0.78 -13.25 -18.70
C ASN A 130 -1.64 -13.30 -17.43
N ILE A 131 -2.84 -13.83 -17.58
CA ILE A 131 -3.84 -13.95 -16.52
C ILE A 131 -3.29 -14.67 -15.28
N THR A 132 -2.45 -15.69 -15.45
CA THR A 132 -1.88 -16.46 -14.34
C THR A 132 -0.92 -15.60 -13.50
N LEU A 133 -0.02 -14.86 -14.14
CA LEU A 133 0.90 -13.96 -13.43
C LEU A 133 0.15 -12.80 -12.78
N PHE A 134 -0.86 -12.27 -13.44
CA PHE A 134 -1.73 -11.25 -12.89
C PHE A 134 -2.40 -11.69 -11.59
N PHE A 135 -3.10 -12.83 -11.58
CA PHE A 135 -3.75 -13.33 -10.37
C PHE A 135 -2.77 -13.79 -9.30
N LEU A 136 -1.61 -14.32 -9.68
CA LEU A 136 -0.55 -14.65 -8.72
C LEU A 136 -0.06 -13.40 -7.99
N SER A 137 0.14 -12.30 -8.72
CA SER A 137 0.54 -11.02 -8.12
C SER A 137 -0.49 -10.51 -7.11
N LEU A 138 -1.77 -10.53 -7.46
CA LEU A 138 -2.85 -10.16 -6.54
C LEU A 138 -2.92 -11.06 -5.31
N ALA A 139 -2.74 -12.38 -5.47
CA ALA A 139 -2.71 -13.32 -4.36
C ALA A 139 -1.55 -13.03 -3.38
N LEU A 140 -0.35 -12.74 -3.90
CA LEU A 140 0.80 -12.35 -3.09
C LEU A 140 0.55 -11.07 -2.30
N ILE A 141 -0.07 -10.07 -2.93
CA ILE A 141 -0.44 -8.80 -2.28
C ILE A 141 -1.51 -9.04 -1.19
N ILE A 142 -2.54 -9.85 -1.44
CA ILE A 142 -3.56 -10.20 -0.45
C ILE A 142 -2.94 -10.85 0.78
N VAL A 143 -2.12 -11.89 0.58
CA VAL A 143 -1.47 -12.62 1.68
C VAL A 143 -0.52 -11.70 2.44
N GLY A 144 0.30 -10.92 1.72
CA GLY A 144 1.23 -9.96 2.30
C GLY A 144 0.52 -8.90 3.15
N ASN A 145 -0.54 -8.29 2.63
CA ASN A 145 -1.36 -7.33 3.37
C ASN A 145 -2.01 -7.95 4.60
N GLY A 146 -2.46 -9.22 4.50
CA GLY A 146 -3.02 -9.96 5.62
C GLY A 146 -2.04 -10.12 6.77
N TYR A 147 -0.75 -10.33 6.51
CA TYR A 147 0.29 -10.37 7.56
C TYR A 147 0.73 -8.98 8.03
N PHE A 148 0.74 -7.99 7.17
CA PHE A 148 1.26 -6.66 7.49
C PHE A 148 0.27 -5.81 8.29
N LYS A 149 -0.92 -5.61 7.72
CA LYS A 149 -1.91 -4.63 8.20
C LYS A 149 -2.37 -4.79 9.64
N PRO A 150 -2.78 -5.99 10.13
CA PRO A 150 -3.24 -6.13 11.51
C PRO A 150 -2.09 -5.99 12.52
N ASN A 151 -0.88 -6.31 12.10
CA ASN A 151 0.25 -6.46 13.00
C ASN A 151 1.05 -5.17 13.20
N ILE A 152 1.08 -4.26 12.23
CA ILE A 152 1.90 -3.04 12.34
C ILE A 152 1.37 -2.06 13.39
N SER A 153 0.06 -1.86 13.47
CA SER A 153 -0.56 -1.00 14.49
C SER A 153 -0.50 -1.63 15.87
N SER A 154 -0.70 -2.95 15.98
CA SER A 154 -0.54 -3.69 17.23
C SER A 154 0.89 -3.61 17.74
N PHE A 155 1.87 -3.78 16.86
CA PHE A 155 3.29 -3.67 17.19
C PHE A 155 3.67 -2.26 17.65
N LEU A 156 3.11 -1.20 17.04
CA LEU A 156 3.28 0.17 17.54
C LEU A 156 2.79 0.31 18.97
N GLY A 157 1.65 -0.32 19.29
CA GLY A 157 1.06 -0.28 20.63
C GLY A 157 1.96 -0.86 21.73
N GLU A 158 2.85 -1.81 21.39
CA GLU A 158 3.78 -2.43 22.35
C GLU A 158 4.89 -1.51 22.85
N PHE A 159 5.17 -0.40 22.13
CA PHE A 159 6.18 0.58 22.55
C PHE A 159 5.66 1.59 23.59
N TYR A 160 4.39 1.48 23.98
CA TYR A 160 3.74 2.38 24.93
C TYR A 160 3.02 1.57 26.01
N GLU A 161 3.16 1.98 27.25
CA GLU A 161 2.40 1.40 28.36
C GLU A 161 0.89 1.65 28.18
N ARG A 162 0.06 0.86 28.86
CA ARG A 162 -1.39 0.92 28.70
C ARG A 162 -1.98 2.31 28.96
N ASN A 163 -1.42 3.07 29.89
CA ASN A 163 -1.88 4.40 30.28
C ASN A 163 -0.88 5.51 29.92
N ASP A 164 0.00 5.26 28.95
CA ASP A 164 0.97 6.27 28.51
C ASP A 164 0.24 7.42 27.79
N PRO A 165 0.29 8.67 28.32
CA PRO A 165 -0.41 9.82 27.73
C PRO A 165 0.10 10.17 26.31
N ARG A 166 1.27 9.68 25.91
CA ARG A 166 1.85 9.90 24.58
C ARG A 166 1.28 8.98 23.52
N LYS A 167 0.58 7.91 23.93
CA LYS A 167 0.11 6.87 23.03
C LYS A 167 -0.83 7.41 21.93
N ASP A 168 -1.78 8.26 22.30
CA ASP A 168 -2.74 8.84 21.35
C ASP A 168 -2.04 9.73 20.32
N GLY A 169 -1.06 10.54 20.78
CA GLY A 169 -0.22 11.34 19.87
C GLY A 169 0.60 10.49 18.90
N ALA A 170 1.13 9.35 19.38
CA ALA A 170 1.87 8.43 18.53
C ALA A 170 0.98 7.81 17.44
N PHE A 171 -0.22 7.36 17.78
CA PHE A 171 -1.17 6.84 16.80
C PHE A 171 -1.63 7.93 15.82
N THR A 172 -1.78 9.17 16.28
CA THR A 172 -2.07 10.31 15.39
C THR A 172 -0.97 10.49 14.35
N ILE A 173 0.29 10.50 14.76
CA ILE A 173 1.45 10.57 13.85
C ILE A 173 1.45 9.37 12.89
N PHE A 174 1.23 8.17 13.39
CA PHE A 174 1.18 6.95 12.58
C PHE A 174 0.09 7.02 11.49
N TYR A 175 -1.13 7.42 11.85
CA TYR A 175 -2.25 7.54 10.89
C TYR A 175 -2.08 8.70 9.90
N MET A 176 -1.30 9.73 10.23
CA MET A 176 -0.92 10.73 9.23
C MET A 176 -0.11 10.08 8.08
N GLY A 177 0.77 9.13 8.38
CA GLY A 177 1.47 8.34 7.36
C GLY A 177 0.52 7.61 6.42
N VAL A 178 -0.53 6.97 6.97
CA VAL A 178 -1.59 6.33 6.17
C VAL A 178 -2.19 7.30 5.15
N ASN A 179 -2.61 8.48 5.61
CA ASN A 179 -3.28 9.46 4.75
C ASN A 179 -2.33 10.07 3.71
N ILE A 180 -1.09 10.35 4.08
CA ILE A 180 -0.06 10.87 3.16
C ILE A 180 0.23 9.84 2.06
N GLY A 181 0.47 8.57 2.44
CA GLY A 181 0.71 7.50 1.48
C GLY A 181 -0.45 7.33 0.50
N ALA A 182 -1.68 7.27 0.99
CA ALA A 182 -2.87 7.14 0.16
C ALA A 182 -3.05 8.33 -0.80
N PHE A 183 -2.88 9.57 -0.32
CA PHE A 183 -3.01 10.77 -1.14
C PHE A 183 -1.95 10.83 -2.25
N LEU A 184 -0.68 10.67 -1.90
CA LEU A 184 0.41 10.78 -2.86
C LEU A 184 0.37 9.66 -3.90
N SER A 185 0.03 8.44 -3.49
CA SER A 185 0.03 7.30 -4.38
C SER A 185 -1.00 7.41 -5.49
N THR A 186 -2.23 7.80 -5.15
CA THR A 186 -3.30 7.95 -6.14
C THR A 186 -2.92 8.98 -7.20
N LEU A 187 -2.32 10.10 -6.78
CA LEU A 187 -1.84 11.12 -7.71
C LEU A 187 -0.64 10.63 -8.52
N THR A 188 0.37 10.03 -7.86
CA THR A 188 1.62 9.65 -8.54
C THR A 188 1.42 8.44 -9.45
N CYS A 189 0.93 7.32 -8.90
CA CYS A 189 0.77 6.09 -9.67
C CYS A 189 -0.35 6.25 -10.72
N GLY A 190 -1.45 6.94 -10.37
CA GLY A 190 -2.53 7.23 -11.30
C GLY A 190 -2.04 8.06 -12.49
N TYR A 191 -1.36 9.18 -12.23
CA TYR A 191 -0.81 10.02 -13.28
C TYR A 191 0.19 9.28 -14.18
N VAL A 192 1.17 8.58 -13.58
CA VAL A 192 2.17 7.84 -14.36
C VAL A 192 1.53 6.67 -15.11
N GLY A 193 0.61 5.96 -14.49
CA GLY A 193 -0.09 4.84 -15.12
C GLY A 193 -0.91 5.25 -16.34
N GLU A 194 -1.63 6.36 -16.27
CA GLU A 194 -2.48 6.81 -17.36
C GLU A 194 -1.75 7.63 -18.43
N GLN A 195 -0.74 8.44 -18.04
CA GLN A 195 -0.06 9.37 -18.96
C GLN A 195 1.25 8.82 -19.53
N VAL A 196 1.86 7.82 -18.89
CA VAL A 196 3.16 7.28 -19.32
C VAL A 196 3.04 5.79 -19.65
N SER A 197 2.74 4.94 -18.66
CA SER A 197 2.60 3.50 -18.85
C SER A 197 1.96 2.85 -17.62
N TRP A 198 1.00 1.95 -17.83
CA TRP A 198 0.37 1.13 -16.78
C TRP A 198 1.41 0.41 -15.91
N HIS A 199 2.42 -0.15 -16.56
CA HIS A 199 3.46 -0.96 -15.91
C HIS A 199 4.37 -0.14 -15.02
N LEU A 200 4.70 1.09 -15.46
CA LEU A 200 5.45 2.03 -14.62
C LEU A 200 4.62 2.49 -13.43
N GLY A 201 3.32 2.70 -13.60
CA GLY A 201 2.41 3.00 -12.50
C GLY A 201 2.36 1.89 -11.46
N PHE A 202 2.27 0.63 -11.87
CA PHE A 202 2.35 -0.53 -10.98
C PHE A 202 3.74 -0.73 -10.36
N GLY A 203 4.80 -0.50 -11.13
CA GLY A 203 6.18 -0.57 -10.64
C GLY A 203 6.49 0.47 -9.57
N LEU A 204 5.94 1.69 -9.69
CA LEU A 204 6.05 2.72 -8.66
C LEU A 204 5.30 2.38 -7.38
N ALA A 205 4.25 1.57 -7.47
CA ALA A 205 3.54 1.07 -6.30
C ALA A 205 4.34 -0.01 -5.54
N GLY A 206 5.28 -0.72 -6.20
CA GLY A 206 6.16 -1.75 -5.61
C GLY A 206 7.38 -1.18 -4.95
#